data_7e3188cb1e5e0fa1648af4df715b30e6
#
_entry.id   7e3188cb1e5e0fa1648af4df715b30e6
#
_cell.length_a   1.000
_cell.length_b   1.000
_cell.length_c   1.000
_cell.angle_alpha   90.00
_cell.angle_beta   90.00
_cell.angle_gamma   90.00
#
_symmetry.space_group_name_H-M   'P 1'
#
loop_
_entity.id
_entity.type
_entity.pdbx_description
1 polymer ?
#
loop_
_entity_poly.entity_id
_entity_poly.type
_entity_poly.pdbx_seq_one_letter_code
_entity_poly.pdbx_strand_id
1 'polypeptide(L)'
;MSQLLTRRWLGVVLLSVAITGAASAQQAGREAPRPEQPRPAERPVAPPLFFKEAWKQTGPEHGVTSESVTNPNLELKLYDPLAKEIGGYAKTPPPRSIARDWGGPSCIQMAGYNQNPPPQQVGQGQPTDPPNLWTGVCMTPVAATLRDKNNYVDLTGLAKIRWVTRTSGFHVVRPVIKLADGTWLVGDYAEGAHSSNSTFFLETEFPIAPVRWLTLDMGRIVTRDTWVEKPDLSKVDEVGFVDLLPGSGHGWGGFVNLARIEVYGKPVKR
;
A
#
# COMPACT_ATOMS: atom_id res chain seq x y z
N MET A 1 -30.12 -0.77 -52.00
CA MET A 1 -30.71 0.56 -52.08
C MET A 1 -29.77 1.46 -51.34
N SER A 2 -28.96 2.11 -52.11
CA SER A 2 -28.95 3.54 -52.48
C SER A 2 -28.27 4.38 -51.39
N GLN A 3 -26.99 4.73 -51.57
CA GLN A 3 -26.42 5.97 -52.13
C GLN A 3 -26.76 7.20 -51.26
N LEU A 4 -25.82 8.08 -50.90
CA LEU A 4 -25.05 9.06 -51.69
C LEU A 4 -23.95 9.71 -50.82
N LEU A 5 -22.79 9.69 -51.22
CA LEU A 5 -21.77 10.68 -51.62
C LEU A 5 -22.24 12.16 -51.65
N THR A 6 -21.50 13.06 -50.98
CA THR A 6 -21.21 14.38 -51.52
C THR A 6 -19.85 14.91 -51.08
N ARG A 7 -19.10 15.22 -52.07
CA ARG A 7 -17.84 15.91 -52.28
C ARG A 7 -17.94 17.43 -52.08
N ARG A 8 -16.74 18.04 -52.00
CA ARG A 8 -16.34 19.42 -52.41
C ARG A 8 -16.09 20.37 -51.23
N TRP A 9 -15.09 21.26 -51.18
CA TRP A 9 -14.22 21.88 -52.24
C TRP A 9 -12.92 22.35 -51.58
N LEU A 10 -11.81 22.31 -52.34
CA LEU A 10 -10.56 23.04 -52.14
C LEU A 10 -10.79 24.54 -52.48
N GLY A 11 -10.24 25.43 -51.69
CA GLY A 11 -10.04 26.82 -52.00
C GLY A 11 -8.59 27.22 -51.73
N VAL A 12 -7.81 27.30 -52.79
CA VAL A 12 -6.47 27.90 -52.78
C VAL A 12 -6.64 29.39 -53.03
N VAL A 13 -6.21 30.21 -52.07
CA VAL A 13 -6.05 31.66 -52.24
C VAL A 13 -4.57 31.98 -52.34
N LEU A 14 -4.14 32.30 -53.56
CA LEU A 14 -2.85 32.90 -53.81
C LEU A 14 -2.93 34.41 -53.52
N LEU A 15 -2.15 34.89 -52.53
CA LEU A 15 -2.00 36.31 -52.26
C LEU A 15 -0.60 36.74 -52.74
N SER A 16 -0.58 37.54 -53.79
CA SER A 16 0.64 38.18 -54.31
C SER A 16 1.02 39.36 -53.44
N VAL A 17 2.23 39.38 -52.91
CA VAL A 17 2.78 40.52 -52.15
C VAL A 17 3.73 41.29 -53.03
N ALA A 18 3.40 42.55 -53.29
CA ALA A 18 4.27 43.50 -53.95
C ALA A 18 5.36 44.01 -52.98
N ILE A 19 6.59 43.97 -53.41
CA ILE A 19 7.75 44.50 -52.68
C ILE A 19 7.92 45.97 -53.06
N THR A 20 7.64 46.86 -52.13
CA THR A 20 8.07 48.28 -52.22
C THR A 20 9.21 48.50 -51.21
N GLY A 21 10.39 48.78 -51.74
CA GLY A 21 11.53 49.15 -50.93
C GLY A 21 11.38 50.52 -50.29
N ALA A 22 11.62 50.58 -49.00
CA ALA A 22 11.86 51.81 -48.29
C ALA A 22 13.15 51.68 -47.45
N ALA A 23 14.09 52.50 -47.73
CA ALA A 23 15.31 52.64 -46.92
C ALA A 23 14.95 53.20 -45.56
N SER A 24 15.29 52.47 -44.50
CA SER A 24 15.09 52.92 -43.14
C SER A 24 16.42 53.14 -42.43
N ALA A 25 16.57 54.30 -41.87
CA ALA A 25 17.67 54.75 -41.05
C ALA A 25 17.89 53.82 -39.85
N GLN A 26 19.14 53.45 -39.58
CA GLN A 26 19.58 52.75 -38.39
C GLN A 26 19.36 53.64 -37.16
N GLN A 27 18.30 53.46 -36.43
CA GLN A 27 18.15 53.92 -35.06
C GLN A 27 18.73 52.83 -34.15
N ALA A 28 19.82 53.16 -33.46
CA ALA A 28 20.36 52.37 -32.36
C ALA A 28 19.31 52.29 -31.23
N GLY A 29 18.45 51.31 -31.35
CA GLY A 29 17.46 50.97 -30.30
C GLY A 29 18.17 50.35 -29.10
N ARG A 30 18.08 51.00 -27.94
CA ARG A 30 18.39 50.36 -26.65
C ARG A 30 17.52 49.11 -26.55
N GLU A 31 18.18 47.96 -26.55
CA GLU A 31 17.53 46.66 -26.32
C GLU A 31 16.90 46.70 -24.92
N ALA A 32 15.59 46.69 -24.86
CA ALA A 32 14.87 46.56 -23.60
C ALA A 32 15.31 45.26 -22.92
N PRO A 33 15.49 45.23 -21.62
CA PRO A 33 15.86 44.00 -20.91
C PRO A 33 14.85 42.92 -21.22
N ARG A 34 15.34 41.82 -21.78
CA ARG A 34 14.49 40.64 -22.09
C ARG A 34 13.86 40.17 -20.78
N PRO A 35 12.52 40.01 -20.70
CA PRO A 35 11.88 39.52 -19.49
C PRO A 35 12.53 38.18 -19.11
N GLU A 36 12.98 38.10 -17.88
CA GLU A 36 13.58 36.90 -17.31
C GLU A 36 12.54 35.76 -17.41
N GLN A 37 12.84 34.76 -18.23
CA GLN A 37 11.97 33.62 -18.36
C GLN A 37 11.90 32.91 -16.99
N PRO A 38 10.70 32.61 -16.45
CA PRO A 38 10.60 31.89 -15.21
C PRO A 38 11.40 30.60 -15.32
N ARG A 39 12.30 30.37 -14.37
CA ARG A 39 13.06 29.11 -14.32
C ARG A 39 12.08 27.96 -14.36
N PRO A 40 12.32 26.93 -15.19
CA PRO A 40 11.49 25.75 -15.18
C PRO A 40 11.39 25.23 -13.74
N ALA A 41 10.17 25.00 -13.25
CA ALA A 41 9.97 24.41 -11.94
C ALA A 41 10.77 23.10 -11.87
N GLU A 42 11.61 22.98 -10.85
CA GLU A 42 12.37 21.74 -10.63
C GLU A 42 11.39 20.57 -10.58
N ARG A 43 11.66 19.54 -11.37
CA ARG A 43 10.83 18.34 -11.36
C ARG A 43 10.91 17.71 -9.98
N PRO A 44 9.79 17.34 -9.37
CA PRO A 44 9.81 16.67 -8.08
C PRO A 44 10.67 15.42 -8.15
N VAL A 45 11.62 15.30 -7.24
CA VAL A 45 12.50 14.13 -7.13
C VAL A 45 11.74 13.00 -6.46
N ALA A 46 11.79 11.82 -7.05
CA ALA A 46 11.19 10.62 -6.45
C ALA A 46 11.84 10.32 -5.08
N PRO A 47 11.07 10.00 -4.04
CA PRO A 47 11.62 9.70 -2.74
C PRO A 47 12.42 8.39 -2.78
N PRO A 48 13.45 8.26 -1.93
CA PRO A 48 14.22 7.04 -1.82
C PRO A 48 13.39 5.89 -1.25
N LEU A 49 13.83 4.66 -1.48
CA LEU A 49 13.34 3.50 -0.74
C LEU A 49 13.74 3.69 0.73
N PHE A 50 12.74 3.84 1.61
CA PHE A 50 12.94 3.98 3.05
C PHE A 50 13.18 2.62 3.68
N PHE A 51 12.30 1.65 3.43
CA PHE A 51 12.53 0.26 3.75
C PHE A 51 11.83 -0.70 2.79
N LYS A 52 12.34 -1.92 2.80
CA LYS A 52 11.73 -3.10 2.19
C LYS A 52 11.71 -4.21 3.20
N GLU A 53 10.59 -4.93 3.27
CA GLU A 53 10.45 -6.16 4.01
C GLU A 53 9.88 -7.26 3.13
N ALA A 54 10.52 -8.42 3.18
CA ALA A 54 10.06 -9.66 2.57
C ALA A 54 10.35 -10.77 3.58
N TRP A 55 9.34 -11.24 4.21
CA TRP A 55 9.39 -12.10 5.40
C TRP A 55 10.24 -13.34 5.23
N LYS A 56 10.74 -13.86 6.33
CA LYS A 56 11.33 -15.20 6.43
C LYS A 56 10.59 -16.00 7.48
N GLN A 57 10.40 -17.27 7.21
CA GLN A 57 9.84 -18.17 8.21
C GLN A 57 10.93 -18.58 9.19
N THR A 58 10.68 -18.32 10.46
CA THR A 58 11.58 -18.66 11.56
C THR A 58 10.77 -19.23 12.72
N GLY A 59 11.34 -20.21 13.41
CA GLY A 59 10.68 -20.78 14.58
C GLY A 59 9.64 -21.86 14.28
N PRO A 60 8.76 -22.15 15.26
CA PRO A 60 7.76 -23.19 15.11
C PRO A 60 6.79 -22.87 13.98
N GLU A 61 6.23 -23.92 13.44
CA GLU A 61 5.30 -23.90 12.33
C GLU A 61 4.29 -22.75 12.45
N HIS A 62 4.27 -21.89 11.45
CA HIS A 62 3.37 -20.72 11.33
C HIS A 62 3.54 -19.57 12.34
N GLY A 63 4.43 -19.65 13.29
CA GLY A 63 4.65 -18.57 14.24
C GLY A 63 5.27 -17.33 13.60
N VAL A 64 4.73 -16.15 13.88
CA VAL A 64 5.36 -14.86 13.57
C VAL A 64 6.18 -14.43 14.77
N THR A 65 7.47 -14.21 14.56
CA THR A 65 8.40 -13.75 15.60
C THR A 65 9.14 -12.51 15.12
N SER A 66 9.87 -11.86 16.01
CA SER A 66 10.77 -10.75 15.61
C SER A 66 11.81 -11.18 14.57
N GLU A 67 12.16 -12.48 14.55
CA GLU A 67 13.09 -13.05 13.58
C GLU A 67 12.47 -13.29 12.20
N SER A 68 11.14 -13.21 12.08
CA SER A 68 10.44 -13.28 10.79
C SER A 68 10.71 -12.07 9.91
N VAL A 69 11.23 -10.98 10.48
CA VAL A 69 11.63 -9.77 9.76
C VAL A 69 13.04 -9.95 9.19
N THR A 70 13.20 -9.69 7.90
CA THR A 70 14.50 -9.83 7.22
C THR A 70 15.39 -8.61 7.42
N ASN A 71 14.79 -7.42 7.55
CA ASN A 71 15.50 -6.18 7.76
C ASN A 71 15.73 -5.93 9.26
N PRO A 72 16.97 -5.97 9.76
CA PRO A 72 17.27 -5.84 11.19
C PRO A 72 16.96 -4.47 11.78
N ASN A 73 16.79 -3.45 10.95
CA ASN A 73 16.41 -2.11 11.37
C ASN A 73 14.91 -1.96 11.63
N LEU A 74 14.12 -2.96 11.27
CA LEU A 74 12.67 -2.93 11.45
C LEU A 74 12.24 -3.70 12.70
N GLU A 75 11.15 -3.24 13.26
CA GLU A 75 10.38 -3.89 14.32
C GLU A 75 8.99 -4.20 13.77
N LEU A 76 8.60 -5.48 13.78
CA LEU A 76 7.26 -5.91 13.42
C LEU A 76 6.35 -5.82 14.65
N LYS A 77 5.17 -5.23 14.46
CA LYS A 77 4.12 -5.16 15.47
C LYS A 77 2.83 -5.76 14.93
N LEU A 78 2.25 -6.64 15.71
CA LEU A 78 1.00 -7.32 15.40
C LEU A 78 -0.10 -6.83 16.35
N TYR A 79 -1.23 -6.50 15.79
CA TYR A 79 -2.38 -5.97 16.51
C TYR A 79 -3.60 -6.86 16.25
N ASP A 80 -4.05 -7.52 17.28
CA ASP A 80 -5.26 -8.35 17.33
C ASP A 80 -5.96 -8.22 18.70
N PRO A 81 -6.31 -6.99 19.11
CA PRO A 81 -6.72 -6.68 20.48
C PRO A 81 -7.92 -7.50 20.95
N LEU A 82 -8.85 -7.79 20.06
CA LEU A 82 -10.08 -8.54 20.41
C LEU A 82 -9.88 -10.06 20.42
N ALA A 83 -8.82 -10.58 19.84
CA ALA A 83 -8.56 -12.01 19.85
C ALA A 83 -8.41 -12.58 21.27
N LYS A 84 -7.90 -11.78 22.21
CA LYS A 84 -7.79 -12.13 23.63
C LYS A 84 -9.12 -12.06 24.37
N GLU A 85 -9.98 -11.11 24.03
CA GLU A 85 -11.27 -10.89 24.69
C GLU A 85 -12.30 -11.94 24.29
N ILE A 86 -12.31 -12.33 23.02
CA ILE A 86 -13.24 -13.36 22.53
C ILE A 86 -12.95 -14.71 23.15
N GLY A 87 -11.76 -14.92 23.74
CA GLY A 87 -11.45 -16.10 24.57
C GLY A 87 -11.65 -17.47 23.92
N GLY A 88 -12.21 -17.46 22.71
CA GLY A 88 -12.64 -18.65 21.98
C GLY A 88 -11.49 -19.44 21.39
N TYR A 89 -10.43 -18.76 21.02
CA TYR A 89 -9.30 -19.42 20.37
C TYR A 89 -8.54 -20.37 21.26
N ALA A 90 -8.41 -20.02 22.55
CA ALA A 90 -7.62 -20.82 23.48
C ALA A 90 -8.43 -21.96 24.13
N LYS A 91 -9.76 -21.86 24.20
CA LYS A 91 -10.58 -22.77 25.02
C LYS A 91 -11.47 -23.74 24.22
N THR A 92 -11.89 -23.38 23.02
CA THR A 92 -12.73 -24.28 22.21
C THR A 92 -12.44 -24.04 20.72
N PRO A 93 -11.30 -24.47 20.22
CA PRO A 93 -11.11 -24.49 18.80
C PRO A 93 -12.17 -25.41 18.21
N PRO A 94 -12.83 -25.08 17.09
CA PRO A 94 -13.58 -26.06 16.34
C PRO A 94 -12.69 -27.28 16.09
N PRO A 95 -13.22 -28.49 16.03
CA PRO A 95 -12.46 -29.77 16.06
C PRO A 95 -11.37 -29.91 14.98
N ARG A 96 -11.25 -28.96 14.08
CA ARG A 96 -10.25 -28.91 13.01
C ARG A 96 -9.64 -27.52 12.86
N SER A 97 -9.73 -26.63 13.85
CA SER A 97 -9.13 -25.34 13.72
C SER A 97 -7.63 -25.45 13.91
N ILE A 98 -6.93 -25.02 12.94
CA ILE A 98 -5.48 -24.91 12.84
C ILE A 98 -4.93 -23.98 13.93
N ALA A 99 -5.74 -23.08 14.46
CA ALA A 99 -5.37 -22.13 15.53
C ALA A 99 -4.77 -22.81 16.78
N ARG A 100 -5.04 -24.06 17.03
CA ARG A 100 -4.53 -24.79 18.19
C ARG A 100 -3.05 -25.11 18.10
N ASP A 101 -2.55 -25.37 16.91
CA ASP A 101 -1.18 -25.82 16.68
C ASP A 101 -0.23 -24.66 16.36
N TRP A 102 -0.77 -23.46 16.28
CA TRP A 102 -0.10 -22.29 15.76
C TRP A 102 0.32 -21.31 16.86
N GLY A 103 0.55 -21.77 18.01
CA GLY A 103 1.21 -21.25 19.22
C GLY A 103 1.76 -19.84 19.33
N GLY A 104 1.37 -18.93 18.47
CA GLY A 104 1.80 -17.53 18.52
C GLY A 104 0.87 -16.66 19.39
N PRO A 105 1.35 -15.53 19.89
CA PRO A 105 0.53 -14.57 20.64
C PRO A 105 -0.51 -13.84 19.78
N SER A 106 -0.42 -13.94 18.45
CA SER A 106 -1.32 -13.31 17.48
C SER A 106 -1.98 -14.36 16.59
N CYS A 107 -3.17 -14.02 16.07
CA CYS A 107 -3.82 -14.81 15.04
C CYS A 107 -3.22 -14.60 13.64
N ILE A 108 -2.42 -13.53 13.45
CA ILE A 108 -1.67 -13.33 12.22
C ILE A 108 -0.51 -14.31 12.18
N GLN A 109 -0.31 -14.93 11.05
CA GLN A 109 0.59 -16.07 10.93
C GLN A 109 1.52 -15.96 9.74
N MET A 110 2.59 -16.79 9.78
CA MET A 110 3.45 -17.01 8.62
C MET A 110 2.85 -18.11 7.75
N ALA A 111 2.77 -17.85 6.45
CA ALA A 111 2.42 -18.80 5.42
C ALA A 111 3.44 -18.77 4.28
N GLY A 112 3.44 -19.76 3.38
CA GLY A 112 4.26 -19.79 2.18
C GLY A 112 5.18 -21.01 2.08
N TYR A 113 6.13 -20.94 1.16
CA TYR A 113 6.92 -22.09 0.70
C TYR A 113 7.79 -22.80 1.77
N ASN A 114 8.22 -22.08 2.79
CA ASN A 114 9.13 -22.66 3.79
C ASN A 114 8.43 -23.49 4.88
N GLN A 115 7.15 -23.79 4.72
CA GLN A 115 6.44 -24.65 5.64
C GLN A 115 6.88 -26.12 5.43
N ASN A 116 7.28 -26.76 6.50
CA ASN A 116 7.64 -28.18 6.47
C ASN A 116 6.85 -28.93 7.57
N PRO A 117 5.92 -29.82 7.23
CA PRO A 117 5.55 -30.22 5.88
C PRO A 117 4.81 -29.13 5.11
N PRO A 118 4.82 -29.16 3.77
CA PRO A 118 4.04 -28.22 2.99
C PRO A 118 2.55 -28.38 3.31
N PRO A 119 1.76 -27.31 3.21
CA PRO A 119 0.34 -27.37 3.53
C PRO A 119 -0.37 -28.41 2.67
N GLN A 120 -1.01 -29.37 3.31
CA GLN A 120 -1.74 -30.46 2.62
C GLN A 120 -3.17 -30.06 2.28
N GLN A 121 -3.62 -28.87 2.67
CA GLN A 121 -5.00 -28.42 2.51
C GLN A 121 -5.11 -27.34 1.44
N VAL A 122 -6.14 -27.48 0.60
CA VAL A 122 -6.52 -26.45 -0.36
C VAL A 122 -6.83 -25.15 0.41
N GLY A 123 -6.18 -24.06 0.00
CA GLY A 123 -6.36 -22.74 0.63
C GLY A 123 -5.24 -22.29 1.56
N GLN A 124 -4.31 -23.16 1.92
CA GLN A 124 -3.18 -22.81 2.80
C GLN A 124 -1.92 -22.32 2.07
N GLY A 125 -2.03 -22.00 0.80
CA GLY A 125 -0.94 -21.57 -0.03
C GLY A 125 -0.50 -22.62 -1.04
N GLN A 126 0.27 -22.17 -2.01
CA GLN A 126 0.90 -23.05 -2.99
C GLN A 126 2.34 -23.32 -2.57
N PRO A 127 2.95 -24.45 -2.95
CA PRO A 127 4.36 -24.73 -2.63
C PRO A 127 5.34 -23.66 -3.13
N THR A 128 4.91 -22.87 -4.10
CA THR A 128 5.68 -21.76 -4.70
C THR A 128 5.38 -20.38 -4.11
N ASP A 129 4.43 -20.29 -3.19
CA ASP A 129 4.09 -19.02 -2.56
C ASP A 129 5.29 -18.48 -1.75
N PRO A 130 5.59 -17.18 -1.86
CA PRO A 130 6.61 -16.57 -1.01
C PRO A 130 6.18 -16.59 0.46
N PRO A 131 7.13 -16.55 1.42
CA PRO A 131 6.80 -16.31 2.82
C PRO A 131 5.94 -15.04 2.95
N ASN A 132 4.87 -15.13 3.74
CA ASN A 132 3.93 -14.02 3.85
C ASN A 132 3.25 -14.01 5.22
N LEU A 133 2.76 -12.84 5.63
CA LEU A 133 1.83 -12.71 6.75
C LEU A 133 0.42 -13.07 6.26
N TRP A 134 -0.29 -13.86 7.02
CA TRP A 134 -1.62 -14.37 6.67
C TRP A 134 -2.62 -14.15 7.80
N THR A 135 -3.82 -13.67 7.46
CA THR A 135 -4.88 -13.36 8.43
C THR A 135 -6.01 -14.41 8.48
N GLY A 136 -5.92 -15.48 7.71
CA GLY A 136 -7.06 -16.38 7.45
C GLY A 136 -7.68 -17.07 8.66
N VAL A 137 -7.00 -17.15 9.80
CA VAL A 137 -7.54 -17.69 11.04
C VAL A 137 -8.00 -16.62 12.02
N CYS A 138 -7.83 -15.35 11.68
CA CYS A 138 -8.29 -14.25 12.52
C CYS A 138 -9.82 -14.15 12.46
N MET A 139 -10.46 -14.10 13.61
CA MET A 139 -11.93 -13.93 13.72
C MET A 139 -12.32 -12.48 14.02
N THR A 140 -11.36 -11.61 14.17
CA THR A 140 -11.54 -10.19 14.47
C THR A 140 -10.69 -9.38 13.51
N PRO A 141 -10.98 -8.07 13.33
CA PRO A 141 -10.09 -7.18 12.61
C PRO A 141 -8.68 -7.19 13.18
N VAL A 142 -7.69 -7.12 12.30
CA VAL A 142 -6.27 -7.21 12.66
C VAL A 142 -5.42 -6.23 11.85
N ALA A 143 -4.26 -5.87 12.40
CA ALA A 143 -3.27 -5.08 11.69
C ALA A 143 -1.85 -5.59 11.96
N ALA A 144 -0.97 -5.39 10.99
CA ALA A 144 0.46 -5.58 11.17
C ALA A 144 1.20 -4.36 10.62
N THR A 145 2.16 -3.86 11.38
CA THR A 145 2.95 -2.70 11.01
C THR A 145 4.44 -2.94 11.20
N LEU A 146 5.21 -2.16 10.49
CA LEU A 146 6.66 -2.09 10.59
C LEU A 146 7.06 -0.69 11.06
N ARG A 147 7.99 -0.65 12.00
CA ARG A 147 8.59 0.54 12.56
C ARG A 147 10.09 0.51 12.31
N ASP A 148 10.63 1.56 11.72
CA ASP A 148 12.09 1.72 11.70
C ASP A 148 12.58 2.16 13.08
N LYS A 149 13.61 1.47 13.59
CA LYS A 149 14.13 1.69 14.95
C LYS A 149 14.78 3.06 15.15
N ASN A 150 15.26 3.67 14.05
CA ASN A 150 16.11 4.85 14.10
C ASN A 150 15.44 6.11 13.55
N ASN A 151 14.41 5.94 12.71
CA ASN A 151 13.82 7.04 11.98
C ASN A 151 12.29 6.95 11.95
N TYR A 152 11.64 8.11 11.84
CA TYR A 152 10.33 8.23 11.23
C TYR A 152 10.47 8.23 9.72
N VAL A 153 9.38 8.09 9.00
CA VAL A 153 9.33 8.32 7.56
C VAL A 153 8.47 9.55 7.23
N ASP A 154 8.97 10.41 6.36
CA ASP A 154 8.19 11.46 5.71
C ASP A 154 7.51 10.86 4.48
N LEU A 155 6.19 10.76 4.53
CA LEU A 155 5.33 10.25 3.47
C LEU A 155 4.65 11.37 2.66
N THR A 156 5.19 12.58 2.69
CA THR A 156 4.67 13.70 1.88
C THR A 156 5.17 13.64 0.43
N GLY A 157 4.61 14.51 -0.41
CA GLY A 157 5.04 14.67 -1.81
C GLY A 157 4.79 13.44 -2.67
N LEU A 158 5.86 12.88 -3.25
CA LEU A 158 5.79 11.71 -4.14
C LEU A 158 5.97 10.37 -3.42
N ALA A 159 5.79 10.34 -2.10
CA ALA A 159 5.85 9.11 -1.33
C ALA A 159 4.84 8.08 -1.83
N LYS A 160 5.22 6.82 -1.77
CA LYS A 160 4.41 5.70 -2.24
C LYS A 160 4.68 4.43 -1.45
N ILE A 161 3.75 3.52 -1.51
CA ILE A 161 3.89 2.16 -1.00
C ILE A 161 3.76 1.20 -2.19
N ARG A 162 4.60 0.16 -2.20
CA ARG A 162 4.49 -0.99 -3.07
C ARG A 162 4.37 -2.23 -2.21
N TRP A 163 3.42 -3.07 -2.49
CA TRP A 163 3.28 -4.33 -1.79
C TRP A 163 2.95 -5.50 -2.72
N VAL A 164 3.19 -6.70 -2.23
CA VAL A 164 2.82 -7.95 -2.89
C VAL A 164 1.82 -8.65 -1.99
N THR A 165 0.58 -8.71 -2.43
CA THR A 165 -0.55 -9.18 -1.65
C THR A 165 -1.35 -10.23 -2.38
N ARG A 166 -2.08 -11.02 -1.61
CA ARG A 166 -3.15 -11.89 -2.10
C ARG A 166 -4.30 -11.78 -1.12
N THR A 167 -5.52 -11.65 -1.64
CA THR A 167 -6.73 -11.59 -0.83
C THR A 167 -7.74 -12.61 -1.32
N SER A 168 -8.64 -13.02 -0.45
CA SER A 168 -9.73 -13.94 -0.77
C SER A 168 -11.00 -13.53 -0.04
N GLY A 169 -12.13 -13.97 -0.57
CA GLY A 169 -13.44 -13.60 -0.05
C GLY A 169 -13.73 -12.11 -0.24
N PHE A 170 -14.28 -11.48 0.78
CA PHE A 170 -14.55 -10.03 0.80
C PHE A 170 -13.44 -9.23 1.48
N HIS A 171 -12.33 -9.89 1.85
CA HIS A 171 -11.23 -9.24 2.53
C HIS A 171 -10.48 -8.31 1.59
N VAL A 172 -10.12 -7.17 2.12
CA VAL A 172 -9.31 -6.16 1.44
C VAL A 172 -8.17 -5.72 2.34
N VAL A 173 -7.01 -5.51 1.75
CA VAL A 173 -5.87 -4.93 2.45
C VAL A 173 -5.94 -3.41 2.31
N ARG A 174 -5.81 -2.68 3.43
CA ARG A 174 -5.74 -1.23 3.46
C ARG A 174 -4.46 -0.77 4.14
N PRO A 175 -3.86 0.34 3.71
CA PRO A 175 -2.73 0.89 4.41
C PRO A 175 -3.14 1.44 5.77
N VAL A 176 -2.33 1.15 6.77
CA VAL A 176 -2.44 1.73 8.11
C VAL A 176 -1.14 2.41 8.46
N ILE A 177 -1.23 3.57 9.09
CA ILE A 177 -0.08 4.33 9.59
C ILE A 177 -0.32 4.80 11.01
N LYS A 178 0.78 4.96 11.73
CA LYS A 178 0.82 5.64 13.02
C LYS A 178 1.65 6.90 12.89
N LEU A 179 1.10 8.02 13.25
CA LEU A 179 1.83 9.27 13.30
C LEU A 179 2.74 9.34 14.53
N ALA A 180 3.70 10.26 14.52
CA ALA A 180 4.63 10.43 15.63
C ALA A 180 3.94 10.85 16.95
N ASP A 181 2.77 11.48 16.87
CA ASP A 181 1.93 11.85 18.03
C ASP A 181 1.10 10.68 18.58
N GLY A 182 1.19 9.51 17.96
CA GLY A 182 0.45 8.31 18.34
C GLY A 182 -0.91 8.13 17.65
N THR A 183 -1.34 9.08 16.82
CA THR A 183 -2.59 8.98 16.06
C THR A 183 -2.51 7.86 15.03
N TRP A 184 -3.53 7.01 15.00
CA TRP A 184 -3.67 5.95 14.02
C TRP A 184 -4.61 6.34 12.90
N LEU A 185 -4.18 6.06 11.69
CA LEU A 185 -4.93 6.37 10.47
C LEU A 185 -4.99 5.16 9.55
N VAL A 186 -6.15 4.95 8.92
CA VAL A 186 -6.33 3.97 7.85
C VAL A 186 -6.68 4.67 6.56
N GLY A 187 -6.01 4.28 5.48
CA GLY A 187 -6.25 4.84 4.15
C GLY A 187 -7.51 4.28 3.49
N ASP A 188 -8.14 5.08 2.62
CA ASP A 188 -9.24 4.64 1.78
C ASP A 188 -8.79 3.81 0.56
N TYR A 189 -7.48 3.76 0.28
CA TYR A 189 -6.95 2.81 -0.68
C TYR A 189 -7.24 1.39 -0.20
N ALA A 190 -7.81 0.57 -1.07
CA ALA A 190 -8.16 -0.80 -0.76
C ALA A 190 -7.77 -1.72 -1.91
N GLU A 191 -7.02 -2.76 -1.59
CA GLU A 191 -6.58 -3.78 -2.54
C GLU A 191 -7.29 -5.09 -2.23
N GLY A 192 -7.79 -5.79 -3.26
CA GLY A 192 -8.20 -7.18 -3.10
C GLY A 192 -9.60 -7.55 -3.53
N ALA A 193 -10.49 -6.64 -3.79
CA ALA A 193 -11.88 -6.96 -4.09
C ALA A 193 -12.15 -7.53 -5.50
N HIS A 194 -11.12 -7.81 -6.30
CA HIS A 194 -11.29 -8.09 -7.72
C HIS A 194 -11.56 -9.56 -8.08
N SER A 195 -11.37 -10.48 -7.17
CA SER A 195 -11.81 -11.86 -7.36
C SER A 195 -12.04 -12.55 -6.02
N SER A 196 -13.13 -13.26 -5.92
CA SER A 196 -13.48 -14.06 -4.74
C SER A 196 -12.47 -15.17 -4.42
N ASN A 197 -11.49 -15.41 -5.29
CA ASN A 197 -10.43 -16.39 -5.12
C ASN A 197 -9.19 -15.92 -5.90
N SER A 198 -8.43 -14.96 -5.36
CA SER A 198 -7.14 -14.66 -5.94
C SER A 198 -6.21 -15.86 -5.75
N THR A 199 -5.85 -16.49 -6.86
CA THR A 199 -4.91 -17.63 -6.86
C THR A 199 -3.47 -17.16 -6.79
N PHE A 200 -3.21 -15.89 -7.11
CA PHE A 200 -1.86 -15.37 -7.27
C PHE A 200 -1.61 -14.16 -6.38
N PHE A 201 -0.34 -14.00 -6.01
CA PHE A 201 0.13 -12.76 -5.43
C PHE A 201 0.23 -11.69 -6.51
N LEU A 202 -0.30 -10.51 -6.22
CA LEU A 202 -0.24 -9.34 -7.09
C LEU A 202 0.70 -8.30 -6.49
N GLU A 203 1.54 -7.72 -7.33
CA GLU A 203 2.33 -6.56 -6.97
C GLU A 203 1.58 -5.30 -7.38
N THR A 204 1.33 -4.42 -6.42
CA THR A 204 0.68 -3.13 -6.64
C THR A 204 1.49 -2.01 -6.00
N GLU A 205 1.41 -0.84 -6.61
CA GLU A 205 2.05 0.37 -6.14
C GLU A 205 1.01 1.49 -6.13
N PHE A 206 0.96 2.25 -5.06
CA PHE A 206 0.06 3.39 -4.95
C PHE A 206 0.76 4.60 -4.30
N PRO A 207 0.51 5.80 -4.83
CA PRO A 207 0.99 7.04 -4.22
C PRO A 207 0.22 7.35 -2.94
N ILE A 208 0.89 7.96 -1.98
CA ILE A 208 0.29 8.35 -0.69
C ILE A 208 -0.53 9.63 -0.81
N ALA A 209 -0.11 10.56 -1.65
CA ALA A 209 -0.75 11.89 -1.74
C ALA A 209 -2.27 11.87 -2.00
N PRO A 210 -2.84 11.01 -2.86
CA PRO A 210 -4.29 10.94 -3.08
C PRO A 210 -5.05 10.11 -2.04
N VAL A 211 -4.36 9.39 -1.15
CA VAL A 211 -5.02 8.57 -0.13
C VAL A 211 -5.71 9.49 0.89
N ARG A 212 -7.00 9.26 1.11
CA ARG A 212 -7.74 9.90 2.18
C ARG A 212 -7.65 9.03 3.43
N TRP A 213 -7.59 9.67 4.57
CA TRP A 213 -7.33 9.00 5.83
C TRP A 213 -8.49 9.11 6.80
N LEU A 214 -8.86 7.99 7.40
CA LEU A 214 -9.81 7.90 8.51
C LEU A 214 -9.05 7.64 9.81
N THR A 215 -9.56 8.19 10.91
CA THR A 215 -9.05 7.81 12.23
C THR A 215 -9.38 6.35 12.53
N LEU A 216 -8.43 5.65 13.15
CA LEU A 216 -8.55 4.25 13.51
C LEU A 216 -8.42 4.09 15.03
N ASP A 217 -9.41 3.46 15.64
CA ASP A 217 -9.29 2.98 17.01
C ASP A 217 -8.53 1.66 17.03
N MET A 218 -7.24 1.73 17.33
CA MET A 218 -6.39 0.54 17.34
C MET A 218 -6.74 -0.43 18.50
N GLY A 219 -7.41 0.03 19.54
CA GLY A 219 -7.85 -0.84 20.64
C GLY A 219 -8.94 -1.84 20.22
N ARG A 220 -9.63 -1.57 19.12
CA ARG A 220 -10.66 -2.45 18.54
C ARG A 220 -10.47 -2.70 17.05
N ILE A 221 -9.56 -1.98 16.43
CA ILE A 221 -9.30 -1.96 14.98
C ILE A 221 -10.60 -1.66 14.22
N VAL A 222 -11.22 -0.54 14.58
CA VAL A 222 -12.42 -0.03 13.93
C VAL A 222 -12.22 1.43 13.52
N THR A 223 -12.79 1.79 12.39
CA THR A 223 -12.79 3.20 11.94
C THR A 223 -13.74 4.02 12.79
N ARG A 224 -13.39 5.27 13.04
CA ARG A 224 -14.24 6.22 13.80
C ARG A 224 -15.02 7.17 12.91
N ASP A 225 -15.20 6.85 11.65
CA ASP A 225 -15.94 7.64 10.65
C ASP A 225 -15.55 9.12 10.55
N THR A 226 -14.34 9.45 10.99
CA THR A 226 -13.82 10.81 10.97
C THR A 226 -12.69 10.91 9.95
N TRP A 227 -12.96 11.60 8.85
CA TRP A 227 -11.96 11.93 7.86
C TRP A 227 -11.00 12.99 8.40
N VAL A 228 -9.72 12.74 8.20
CA VAL A 228 -8.66 13.70 8.50
C VAL A 228 -8.27 14.39 7.21
N GLU A 229 -8.69 15.64 7.03
CA GLU A 229 -8.49 16.35 5.77
C GLU A 229 -7.03 16.55 5.39
N LYS A 230 -6.18 16.85 6.37
CA LYS A 230 -4.74 17.12 6.16
C LYS A 230 -3.91 16.52 7.27
N PRO A 231 -3.71 15.20 7.28
CA PRO A 231 -2.84 14.59 8.27
C PRO A 231 -1.39 15.04 8.06
N ASP A 232 -0.66 15.26 9.15
CA ASP A 232 0.78 15.53 9.07
C ASP A 232 1.54 14.23 8.80
N LEU A 233 1.79 13.95 7.54
CA LEU A 233 2.52 12.77 7.09
C LEU A 233 4.05 12.96 7.08
N SER A 234 4.56 14.09 7.58
CA SER A 234 6.00 14.37 7.61
C SER A 234 6.76 13.54 8.64
N LYS A 235 6.05 12.94 9.61
CA LYS A 235 6.63 12.08 10.66
C LYS A 235 5.71 10.90 10.95
N VAL A 236 5.84 9.85 10.17
CA VAL A 236 5.10 8.59 10.36
C VAL A 236 5.99 7.60 11.12
N ASP A 237 5.47 7.05 12.20
CA ASP A 237 6.17 6.14 13.11
C ASP A 237 6.10 4.69 12.66
N GLU A 238 4.91 4.25 12.22
CA GLU A 238 4.66 2.89 11.78
C GLU A 238 3.90 2.89 10.46
N VAL A 239 4.22 1.94 9.59
CA VAL A 239 3.54 1.73 8.30
C VAL A 239 3.24 0.25 8.14
N GLY A 240 2.05 -0.08 7.70
CA GLY A 240 1.66 -1.46 7.49
C GLY A 240 0.32 -1.63 6.82
N PHE A 241 -0.33 -2.75 7.09
CA PHE A 241 -1.66 -3.05 6.58
C PHE A 241 -2.65 -3.36 7.71
N VAL A 242 -3.92 -3.19 7.40
CA VAL A 242 -5.03 -3.60 8.23
C VAL A 242 -6.02 -4.42 7.42
N ASP A 243 -6.55 -5.46 8.03
CA ASP A 243 -7.70 -6.23 7.59
C ASP A 243 -8.85 -5.92 8.58
N LEU A 244 -9.83 -5.15 8.10
CA LEU A 244 -10.95 -4.68 8.93
C LEU A 244 -12.10 -5.68 9.00
N LEU A 245 -12.05 -6.75 8.20
CA LEU A 245 -13.09 -7.77 8.21
C LEU A 245 -12.69 -8.93 9.11
N PRO A 246 -13.59 -9.40 9.97
CA PRO A 246 -13.34 -10.62 10.70
C PRO A 246 -13.32 -11.82 9.73
N GLY A 247 -12.33 -12.66 9.88
CA GLY A 247 -12.25 -13.93 9.17
C GLY A 247 -13.20 -14.98 9.72
N SER A 248 -13.23 -16.14 9.10
CA SER A 248 -14.05 -17.28 9.54
C SER A 248 -13.34 -18.17 10.56
N GLY A 249 -12.10 -17.85 10.94
CA GLY A 249 -11.29 -18.66 11.84
C GLY A 249 -10.64 -19.90 11.21
N HIS A 250 -10.77 -20.09 9.90
CA HIS A 250 -10.17 -21.23 9.16
C HIS A 250 -9.88 -20.92 7.69
N GLY A 251 -9.84 -19.64 7.32
CA GLY A 251 -9.56 -19.19 5.96
C GLY A 251 -10.71 -19.28 4.95
N TRP A 252 -11.84 -19.86 5.31
CA TRP A 252 -12.97 -20.06 4.39
C TRP A 252 -13.78 -18.77 4.15
N GLY A 253 -13.80 -17.86 5.11
CA GLY A 253 -14.47 -16.56 4.98
C GLY A 253 -13.66 -15.54 4.21
N GLY A 254 -12.43 -15.86 3.92
CA GLY A 254 -11.47 -14.98 3.26
C GLY A 254 -10.24 -14.69 4.11
N PHE A 255 -9.28 -14.02 3.51
CA PHE A 255 -8.00 -13.69 4.14
C PHE A 255 -7.28 -12.57 3.40
N VAL A 256 -6.29 -12.02 4.08
CA VAL A 256 -5.23 -11.18 3.50
C VAL A 256 -3.90 -11.91 3.65
N ASN A 257 -3.11 -11.93 2.58
CA ASN A 257 -1.70 -12.28 2.59
C ASN A 257 -0.88 -11.05 2.22
N LEU A 258 0.19 -10.79 2.97
CA LEU A 258 1.20 -9.80 2.61
C LEU A 258 2.56 -10.47 2.51
N ALA A 259 3.09 -10.61 1.30
CA ALA A 259 4.39 -11.24 1.04
C ALA A 259 5.55 -10.23 1.04
N ARG A 260 5.29 -9.00 0.64
CA ARG A 260 6.32 -7.95 0.60
C ARG A 260 5.68 -6.58 0.77
N ILE A 261 6.40 -5.69 1.43
CA ILE A 261 6.08 -4.27 1.50
C ILE A 261 7.35 -3.44 1.27
N GLU A 262 7.23 -2.42 0.45
CA GLU A 262 8.26 -1.42 0.19
C GLU A 262 7.64 -0.04 0.45
N VAL A 263 8.32 0.77 1.24
CA VAL A 263 7.90 2.14 1.55
C VAL A 263 8.93 3.11 0.98
N TYR A 264 8.47 4.04 0.16
CA TYR A 264 9.28 5.09 -0.44
C TYR A 264 8.92 6.42 0.21
N GLY A 265 9.89 6.99 0.92
CA GLY A 265 9.75 8.21 1.70
C GLY A 265 11.11 8.68 2.19
N LYS A 266 11.17 9.84 2.82
CA LYS A 266 12.42 10.38 3.34
C LYS A 266 12.60 9.97 4.81
N PRO A 267 13.79 9.53 5.23
CA PRO A 267 14.05 9.29 6.66
C PRO A 267 14.06 10.60 7.44
N VAL A 268 13.41 10.61 8.60
CA VAL A 268 13.41 11.73 9.54
C VAL A 268 13.86 11.20 10.89
N LYS A 269 14.90 11.78 11.47
CA LYS A 269 15.45 11.34 12.75
C LYS A 269 14.40 11.34 13.87
N ARG A 270 14.42 10.29 14.72
CA ARG A 270 13.67 10.20 15.97
C ARG A 270 14.24 11.14 17.03
#